data_7fea4adc7a2dab79a66ba0fc2145fd35
#
_entry.id   7fea4adc7a2dab79a66ba0fc2145fd35
#
_cell.length_a   1.000
_cell.length_b   1.000
_cell.length_c   1.000
_cell.angle_alpha   90.00
_cell.angle_beta   90.00
_cell.angle_gamma   90.00
#
_symmetry.space_group_name_H-M   'P 1'
#
loop_
_entity.id
_entity.type
_entity.pdbx_description
1 polymer ?
#
loop_
_entity_poly.entity_id
_entity_poly.type
_entity_poly.pdbx_seq_one_letter_code
_entity_poly.pdbx_strand_id
1 'polypeptide(L)'
;RDMNGVQVTGLANLVGGSMRGVQIAGISNVNGDNLCGVSLSGLVGITGNHAQGVIFSGLTNIVGDNASGVLIGGLLNIAGENSSGAHIAGLANISGEDFIGITASGLLNIVGENLRGVQISGLGNITGENMQGLQISGLGNVVGEHFTGAQVAPFNFAGKGKGVQIGLVNYYKNSFDGFQLGLVNANPDTKVQLMLFGGNATKLN
;
A
#
# COMPACT_ATOMS: atom_id res chain seq x y z
N ARG A 1 -12.12 -29.46 5.38
CA ARG A 1 -12.89 -29.85 4.18
C ARG A 1 -13.07 -28.63 3.30
N ASP A 2 -12.99 -28.82 2.01
CA ASP A 2 -13.23 -27.79 1.01
C ASP A 2 -14.72 -27.53 0.84
N MET A 3 -15.04 -26.30 0.42
CA MET A 3 -16.39 -25.86 0.13
C MET A 3 -16.45 -25.25 -1.27
N ASN A 4 -17.42 -25.70 -2.06
CA ASN A 4 -17.74 -25.09 -3.36
C ASN A 4 -19.19 -24.63 -3.36
N GLY A 5 -19.47 -23.38 -3.66
CA GLY A 5 -20.82 -22.83 -3.72
C GLY A 5 -21.03 -21.59 -2.88
N VAL A 6 -22.17 -21.49 -2.22
CA VAL A 6 -22.57 -20.30 -1.47
C VAL A 6 -22.79 -20.66 0.00
N GLN A 7 -22.16 -19.92 0.90
CA GLN A 7 -22.42 -19.95 2.34
C GLN A 7 -22.93 -18.60 2.82
N VAL A 8 -24.04 -18.62 3.55
CA VAL A 8 -24.60 -17.41 4.18
C VAL A 8 -24.94 -17.73 5.63
N THR A 9 -24.38 -16.97 6.55
CA THR A 9 -24.65 -17.15 8.00
C THR A 9 -24.83 -15.80 8.69
N GLY A 10 -25.57 -15.82 9.79
CA GLY A 10 -25.71 -14.63 10.64
C GLY A 10 -24.44 -14.31 11.47
N LEU A 11 -23.62 -15.32 11.78
CA LEU A 11 -22.43 -15.15 12.62
C LEU A 11 -21.14 -15.42 11.86
N ALA A 12 -20.78 -16.67 11.64
CA ALA A 12 -19.49 -17.03 11.09
C ALA A 12 -19.57 -18.21 10.11
N ASN A 13 -18.82 -18.12 9.03
CA ASN A 13 -18.49 -19.23 8.14
C ASN A 13 -17.10 -19.75 8.47
N LEU A 14 -17.00 -21.06 8.67
CA LEU A 14 -15.74 -21.75 8.97
C LEU A 14 -15.52 -22.85 7.93
N VAL A 15 -14.53 -22.71 7.10
CA VAL A 15 -14.09 -23.71 6.12
C VAL A 15 -12.69 -24.16 6.50
N GLY A 16 -12.51 -25.42 6.87
CA GLY A 16 -11.21 -25.94 7.32
C GLY A 16 -10.19 -26.14 6.18
N GLY A 17 -10.62 -26.09 4.93
CA GLY A 17 -9.79 -26.15 3.72
C GLY A 17 -10.04 -24.95 2.84
N SER A 18 -10.16 -25.18 1.52
CA SER A 18 -10.37 -24.14 0.52
C SER A 18 -11.84 -23.82 0.27
N MET A 19 -12.13 -22.55 0.05
CA MET A 19 -13.44 -22.04 -0.35
C MET A 19 -13.42 -21.59 -1.81
N ARG A 20 -14.39 -22.03 -2.61
CA ARG A 20 -14.65 -21.51 -3.96
C ARG A 20 -16.10 -21.09 -4.10
N GLY A 21 -16.34 -19.83 -4.40
CA GLY A 21 -17.68 -19.28 -4.57
C GLY A 21 -17.94 -18.05 -3.73
N VAL A 22 -19.04 -18.03 -2.98
CA VAL A 22 -19.45 -16.83 -2.22
C VAL A 22 -19.65 -17.18 -0.75
N GLN A 23 -19.02 -16.42 0.12
CA GLN A 23 -19.23 -16.45 1.57
C GLN A 23 -19.78 -15.12 2.08
N ILE A 24 -20.85 -15.16 2.86
CA ILE A 24 -21.41 -13.98 3.52
C ILE A 24 -21.64 -14.32 4.99
N ALA A 25 -21.05 -13.54 5.88
CA ALA A 25 -21.21 -13.69 7.32
C ALA A 25 -21.45 -12.37 8.02
N GLY A 26 -22.26 -12.36 9.05
CA GLY A 26 -22.49 -11.17 9.85
C GLY A 26 -21.28 -10.75 10.68
N ILE A 27 -20.40 -11.69 11.07
CA ILE A 27 -19.20 -11.39 11.85
C ILE A 27 -17.94 -11.78 11.07
N SER A 28 -17.73 -13.08 10.77
CA SER A 28 -16.45 -13.50 10.21
C SER A 28 -16.58 -14.62 9.16
N ASN A 29 -15.69 -14.55 8.17
CA ASN A 29 -15.39 -15.66 7.26
C ASN A 29 -13.97 -16.15 7.52
N VAL A 30 -13.82 -17.44 7.79
CA VAL A 30 -12.53 -18.08 8.05
C VAL A 30 -12.32 -19.26 7.11
N ASN A 31 -11.27 -19.23 6.34
CA ASN A 31 -10.83 -20.30 5.44
C ASN A 31 -9.45 -20.78 5.88
N GLY A 32 -9.30 -22.08 6.13
CA GLY A 32 -8.03 -22.65 6.57
C GLY A 32 -6.94 -22.62 5.51
N ASP A 33 -7.33 -22.79 4.23
CA ASP A 33 -6.39 -22.76 3.12
C ASP A 33 -6.66 -21.59 2.16
N ASN A 34 -7.36 -21.84 1.05
CA ASN A 34 -7.48 -20.85 -0.02
C ASN A 34 -8.92 -20.30 -0.13
N LEU A 35 -9.03 -19.06 -0.57
CA LEU A 35 -10.28 -18.45 -0.98
C LEU A 35 -10.21 -18.09 -2.47
N CYS A 36 -11.19 -18.55 -3.26
CA CYS A 36 -11.36 -18.12 -4.65
C CYS A 36 -12.82 -17.70 -4.85
N GLY A 37 -13.06 -16.40 -4.99
CA GLY A 37 -14.40 -15.85 -5.22
C GLY A 37 -14.70 -14.59 -4.42
N VAL A 38 -15.84 -14.57 -3.72
CA VAL A 38 -16.30 -13.41 -2.98
C VAL A 38 -16.47 -13.74 -1.49
N SER A 39 -15.87 -12.95 -0.63
CA SER A 39 -16.02 -13.08 0.84
C SER A 39 -16.46 -11.75 1.41
N LEU A 40 -17.64 -11.72 2.01
CA LEU A 40 -18.19 -10.55 2.68
C LEU A 40 -18.38 -10.86 4.16
N SER A 41 -17.72 -10.14 5.04
CA SER A 41 -17.85 -10.29 6.48
C SER A 41 -18.08 -8.95 7.18
N GLY A 42 -18.91 -8.96 8.21
CA GLY A 42 -19.21 -7.76 8.97
C GLY A 42 -18.00 -7.21 9.74
N LEU A 43 -17.09 -8.07 10.20
CA LEU A 43 -15.90 -7.65 10.94
C LEU A 43 -14.62 -8.19 10.32
N VAL A 44 -14.43 -9.51 10.23
CA VAL A 44 -13.11 -10.09 9.92
C VAL A 44 -13.19 -11.16 8.84
N GLY A 45 -12.34 -11.07 7.84
CA GLY A 45 -12.07 -12.10 6.84
C GLY A 45 -10.66 -12.68 7.06
N ILE A 46 -10.55 -14.00 7.20
CA ILE A 46 -9.28 -14.70 7.37
C ILE A 46 -9.16 -15.78 6.30
N THR A 47 -8.03 -15.81 5.61
CA THR A 47 -7.66 -16.88 4.68
C THR A 47 -6.24 -17.32 5.01
N GLY A 48 -6.06 -18.63 5.26
CA GLY A 48 -4.79 -19.18 5.73
C GLY A 48 -3.64 -19.00 4.74
N ASN A 49 -3.88 -19.30 3.46
CA ASN A 49 -2.83 -19.24 2.43
C ASN A 49 -3.16 -18.19 1.37
N HIS A 50 -3.85 -18.55 0.28
CA HIS A 50 -4.06 -17.65 -0.84
C HIS A 50 -5.50 -17.16 -0.95
N ALA A 51 -5.66 -15.87 -1.17
CA ALA A 51 -6.96 -15.25 -1.43
C ALA A 51 -7.02 -14.64 -2.82
N GLN A 52 -8.03 -15.03 -3.61
CA GLN A 52 -8.25 -14.51 -4.95
C GLN A 52 -9.70 -14.08 -5.14
N GLY A 53 -9.93 -12.84 -5.53
CA GLY A 53 -11.25 -12.32 -5.86
C GLY A 53 -11.60 -11.04 -5.14
N VAL A 54 -12.81 -10.95 -4.58
CA VAL A 54 -13.28 -9.76 -3.85
C VAL A 54 -13.48 -10.11 -2.38
N ILE A 55 -12.75 -9.44 -1.52
CA ILE A 55 -12.80 -9.65 -0.07
C ILE A 55 -13.15 -8.32 0.59
N PHE A 56 -14.26 -8.32 1.29
CA PHE A 56 -14.72 -7.17 2.06
C PHE A 56 -14.90 -7.57 3.53
N SER A 57 -14.32 -6.80 4.42
CA SER A 57 -14.55 -6.94 5.87
C SER A 57 -14.70 -5.58 6.51
N GLY A 58 -15.66 -5.46 7.42
CA GLY A 58 -15.93 -4.20 8.11
C GLY A 58 -14.77 -3.69 8.96
N LEU A 59 -13.86 -4.57 9.40
CA LEU A 59 -12.64 -4.19 10.11
C LEU A 59 -11.39 -4.66 9.37
N THR A 60 -11.16 -5.98 9.25
CA THR A 60 -9.85 -6.47 8.85
C THR A 60 -9.95 -7.68 7.90
N ASN A 61 -9.14 -7.65 6.85
CA ASN A 61 -8.82 -8.82 6.03
C ASN A 61 -7.40 -9.29 6.35
N ILE A 62 -7.24 -10.59 6.61
CA ILE A 62 -5.94 -11.23 6.85
C ILE A 62 -5.81 -12.40 5.87
N VAL A 63 -4.74 -12.38 5.10
CA VAL A 63 -4.33 -13.44 4.19
C VAL A 63 -2.93 -13.88 4.59
N GLY A 64 -2.75 -15.18 4.87
CA GLY A 64 -1.47 -15.70 5.37
C GLY A 64 -0.32 -15.53 4.38
N ASP A 65 -0.57 -15.85 3.11
CA ASP A 65 0.44 -15.76 2.07
C ASP A 65 0.05 -14.69 1.03
N ASN A 66 -0.54 -15.10 -0.10
CA ASN A 66 -0.73 -14.22 -1.24
C ASN A 66 -2.17 -13.73 -1.39
N ALA A 67 -2.34 -12.44 -1.64
CA ALA A 67 -3.63 -11.81 -1.87
C ALA A 67 -3.73 -11.22 -3.28
N SER A 68 -4.75 -11.62 -4.05
CA SER A 68 -4.98 -11.08 -5.39
C SER A 68 -6.43 -10.66 -5.64
N GLY A 69 -6.61 -9.52 -6.28
CA GLY A 69 -7.92 -8.97 -6.60
C GLY A 69 -8.24 -7.71 -5.79
N VAL A 70 -9.46 -7.63 -5.24
CA VAL A 70 -9.92 -6.45 -4.51
C VAL A 70 -10.07 -6.79 -3.03
N LEU A 71 -9.27 -6.14 -2.17
CA LEU A 71 -9.37 -6.25 -0.72
C LEU A 71 -9.83 -4.90 -0.15
N ILE A 72 -10.96 -4.91 0.55
CA ILE A 72 -11.49 -3.73 1.22
C ILE A 72 -11.67 -4.06 2.70
N GLY A 73 -10.88 -3.41 3.53
CA GLY A 73 -10.96 -3.51 5.00
C GLY A 73 -11.34 -2.17 5.61
N GLY A 74 -12.29 -2.15 6.52
CA GLY A 74 -12.64 -0.93 7.23
C GLY A 74 -11.48 -0.29 7.99
N LEU A 75 -10.55 -1.13 8.50
CA LEU A 75 -9.32 -0.68 9.16
C LEU A 75 -8.08 -1.20 8.45
N LEU A 76 -7.94 -2.52 8.26
CA LEU A 76 -6.69 -3.14 7.83
C LEU A 76 -6.89 -4.15 6.72
N ASN A 77 -5.96 -4.20 5.78
CA ASN A 77 -5.70 -5.36 4.92
C ASN A 77 -4.27 -5.82 5.16
N ILE A 78 -4.08 -7.10 5.44
CA ILE A 78 -2.78 -7.71 5.70
C ILE A 78 -2.62 -8.94 4.80
N ALA A 79 -1.55 -8.98 4.03
CA ALA A 79 -1.08 -10.16 3.32
C ALA A 79 0.34 -10.48 3.77
N GLY A 80 0.61 -11.73 4.10
CA GLY A 80 1.91 -12.16 4.64
C GLY A 80 3.03 -12.11 3.62
N GLU A 81 2.71 -12.37 2.35
CA GLU A 81 3.68 -12.38 1.26
C GLU A 81 3.26 -11.39 0.16
N ASN A 82 2.99 -11.92 -1.05
CA ASN A 82 2.76 -11.09 -2.23
C ASN A 82 1.30 -10.64 -2.36
N SER A 83 1.13 -9.44 -2.87
CA SER A 83 -0.18 -8.87 -3.11
C SER A 83 -0.33 -8.29 -4.50
N SER A 84 -1.55 -8.37 -5.07
CA SER A 84 -1.84 -7.75 -6.35
C SER A 84 -3.27 -7.29 -6.49
N GLY A 85 -3.50 -6.22 -7.27
CA GLY A 85 -4.81 -5.68 -7.55
C GLY A 85 -5.08 -4.36 -6.82
N ALA A 86 -6.23 -4.25 -6.15
CA ALA A 86 -6.63 -3.03 -5.46
C ALA A 86 -6.90 -3.30 -3.97
N HIS A 87 -6.08 -2.74 -3.10
CA HIS A 87 -6.23 -2.87 -1.65
C HIS A 87 -6.59 -1.51 -1.03
N ILE A 88 -7.73 -1.45 -0.35
CA ILE A 88 -8.26 -0.23 0.26
C ILE A 88 -8.53 -0.49 1.74
N ALA A 89 -7.98 0.35 2.61
CA ALA A 89 -8.19 0.25 4.05
C ALA A 89 -8.37 1.62 4.71
N GLY A 90 -9.16 1.67 5.78
CA GLY A 90 -9.34 2.91 6.54
C GLY A 90 -8.06 3.36 7.26
N LEU A 91 -7.23 2.44 7.76
CA LEU A 91 -5.98 2.76 8.43
C LEU A 91 -4.76 2.31 7.62
N ALA A 92 -4.61 1.01 7.32
CA ALA A 92 -3.40 0.55 6.68
C ALA A 92 -3.61 -0.66 5.76
N ASN A 93 -2.80 -0.71 4.68
CA ASN A 93 -2.56 -1.91 3.89
C ASN A 93 -1.11 -2.36 4.10
N ILE A 94 -0.91 -3.66 4.33
CA ILE A 94 0.39 -4.26 4.58
C ILE A 94 0.55 -5.48 3.66
N SER A 95 1.60 -5.49 2.84
CA SER A 95 2.10 -6.65 2.10
C SER A 95 3.48 -6.98 2.61
N GLY A 96 3.71 -8.23 3.02
CA GLY A 96 4.98 -8.67 3.58
C GLY A 96 6.13 -8.62 2.58
N GLU A 97 5.86 -8.95 1.33
CA GLU A 97 6.84 -8.94 0.24
C GLU A 97 6.43 -7.95 -0.86
N ASP A 98 6.03 -8.47 -2.04
CA ASP A 98 5.76 -7.65 -3.22
C ASP A 98 4.31 -7.16 -3.32
N PHE A 99 4.14 -5.98 -3.92
CA PHE A 99 2.82 -5.47 -4.29
C PHE A 99 2.78 -4.98 -5.75
N ILE A 100 1.77 -5.44 -6.49
CA ILE A 100 1.51 -4.98 -7.86
C ILE A 100 0.08 -4.45 -7.98
N GLY A 101 -0.08 -3.14 -8.21
CA GLY A 101 -1.40 -2.54 -8.38
C GLY A 101 -1.59 -1.22 -7.65
N ILE A 102 -2.74 -1.05 -7.02
CA ILE A 102 -3.10 0.19 -6.31
C ILE A 102 -3.39 -0.12 -4.86
N THR A 103 -2.73 0.58 -3.96
CA THR A 103 -3.04 0.52 -2.52
C THR A 103 -3.36 1.91 -1.98
N ALA A 104 -4.49 2.02 -1.29
CA ALA A 104 -4.96 3.26 -0.72
C ALA A 104 -5.37 3.08 0.75
N SER A 105 -4.91 3.97 1.62
CA SER A 105 -5.22 3.91 3.04
C SER A 105 -5.36 5.30 3.68
N GLY A 106 -6.07 5.35 4.80
CA GLY A 106 -6.18 6.57 5.57
C GLY A 106 -4.88 7.00 6.25
N LEU A 107 -4.02 6.04 6.66
CA LEU A 107 -2.77 6.37 7.33
C LEU A 107 -1.55 5.82 6.59
N LEU A 108 -1.38 4.51 6.46
CA LEU A 108 -0.13 3.90 6.03
C LEU A 108 -0.33 2.81 4.97
N ASN A 109 0.51 2.80 3.94
CA ASN A 109 0.71 1.62 3.10
C ASN A 109 2.15 1.14 3.28
N ILE A 110 2.31 -0.16 3.53
CA ILE A 110 3.60 -0.80 3.76
C ILE A 110 3.74 -1.97 2.80
N VAL A 111 4.82 -1.98 2.03
CA VAL A 111 5.25 -3.08 1.18
C VAL A 111 6.65 -3.46 1.61
N GLY A 112 6.86 -4.71 2.01
CA GLY A 112 8.11 -5.18 2.59
C GLY A 112 9.28 -5.15 1.61
N GLU A 113 9.04 -5.54 0.37
CA GLU A 113 10.09 -5.60 -0.65
C GLU A 113 9.77 -4.67 -1.83
N ASN A 114 9.09 -5.15 -2.87
CA ASN A 114 8.96 -4.42 -4.13
C ASN A 114 7.54 -3.92 -4.41
N LEU A 115 7.45 -2.68 -4.85
CA LEU A 115 6.20 -2.07 -5.32
C LEU A 115 6.24 -1.81 -6.83
N ARG A 116 5.20 -2.26 -7.53
CA ARG A 116 4.90 -1.80 -8.89
C ARG A 116 3.47 -1.27 -8.95
N GLY A 117 3.33 0.05 -9.05
CA GLY A 117 2.00 0.65 -9.10
C GLY A 117 1.88 1.93 -8.31
N VAL A 118 0.78 2.07 -7.57
CA VAL A 118 0.42 3.31 -6.89
C VAL A 118 0.15 3.07 -5.42
N GLN A 119 0.79 3.86 -4.56
CA GLN A 119 0.47 3.95 -3.13
C GLN A 119 -0.05 5.35 -2.81
N ILE A 120 -1.21 5.41 -2.16
CA ILE A 120 -1.81 6.67 -1.69
C ILE A 120 -2.17 6.51 -0.22
N SER A 121 -1.70 7.41 0.62
CA SER A 121 -1.98 7.38 2.05
C SER A 121 -2.15 8.76 2.66
N GLY A 122 -2.85 8.83 3.78
CA GLY A 122 -2.99 10.07 4.53
C GLY A 122 -1.69 10.51 5.23
N LEU A 123 -0.88 9.58 5.72
CA LEU A 123 0.38 9.88 6.39
C LEU A 123 1.60 9.40 5.61
N GLY A 124 1.73 8.12 5.32
CA GLY A 124 2.98 7.61 4.80
C GLY A 124 2.87 6.37 3.91
N ASN A 125 3.76 6.29 2.93
CA ASN A 125 3.97 5.09 2.13
C ASN A 125 5.40 4.61 2.32
N ILE A 126 5.55 3.31 2.59
CA ILE A 126 6.84 2.67 2.83
C ILE A 126 6.98 1.49 1.86
N THR A 127 8.08 1.45 1.14
CA THR A 127 8.52 0.31 0.34
C THR A 127 9.93 -0.04 0.77
N GLY A 128 10.14 -1.27 1.22
CA GLY A 128 11.40 -1.70 1.81
C GLY A 128 12.57 -1.71 0.84
N GLU A 129 12.36 -2.20 -0.37
CA GLU A 129 13.41 -2.29 -1.38
C GLU A 129 13.14 -1.40 -2.59
N ASN A 130 12.44 -1.93 -3.61
CA ASN A 130 12.32 -1.25 -4.89
C ASN A 130 10.91 -0.75 -5.18
N MET A 131 10.82 0.44 -5.72
CA MET A 131 9.56 1.05 -6.11
C MET A 131 9.58 1.47 -7.58
N GLN A 132 8.54 1.07 -8.31
CA GLN A 132 8.27 1.52 -9.67
C GLN A 132 6.84 2.03 -9.78
N GLY A 133 6.65 3.35 -9.92
CA GLY A 133 5.34 3.96 -10.04
C GLY A 133 5.19 5.26 -9.27
N LEU A 134 4.12 5.37 -8.47
CA LEU A 134 3.74 6.62 -7.80
C LEU A 134 3.47 6.39 -6.31
N GLN A 135 4.10 7.20 -5.46
CA GLN A 135 3.75 7.32 -4.04
C GLN A 135 3.24 8.73 -3.74
N ILE A 136 2.06 8.85 -3.15
CA ILE A 136 1.49 10.11 -2.68
C ILE A 136 1.11 9.95 -1.21
N SER A 137 1.58 10.85 -0.37
CA SER A 137 1.20 10.84 1.05
C SER A 137 1.13 12.26 1.63
N GLY A 138 0.38 12.37 2.73
CA GLY A 138 0.24 13.63 3.44
C GLY A 138 1.47 14.02 4.28
N LEU A 139 2.37 13.07 4.59
CA LEU A 139 3.57 13.36 5.39
C LEU A 139 4.84 12.84 4.73
N GLY A 140 4.96 11.55 4.41
CA GLY A 140 6.23 11.03 3.93
C GLY A 140 6.14 9.78 3.06
N ASN A 141 7.03 9.71 2.07
CA ASN A 141 7.26 8.53 1.24
C ASN A 141 8.68 8.02 1.46
N VAL A 142 8.82 6.72 1.65
CA VAL A 142 10.11 6.07 1.90
C VAL A 142 10.29 4.89 0.94
N VAL A 143 11.42 4.85 0.26
CA VAL A 143 11.88 3.70 -0.54
C VAL A 143 13.30 3.35 -0.10
N GLY A 144 13.50 2.12 0.38
CA GLY A 144 14.77 1.70 0.98
C GLY A 144 15.92 1.64 -0.02
N GLU A 145 15.69 1.08 -1.20
CA GLU A 145 16.76 0.87 -2.19
C GLU A 145 16.55 1.70 -3.46
N HIS A 146 15.78 1.19 -4.42
CA HIS A 146 15.64 1.81 -5.74
C HIS A 146 14.25 2.40 -5.97
N PHE A 147 14.20 3.67 -6.26
CA PHE A 147 13.00 4.39 -6.65
C PHE A 147 13.00 4.71 -8.14
N THR A 148 11.93 4.37 -8.84
CA THR A 148 11.70 4.77 -10.23
C THR A 148 10.27 5.27 -10.40
N GLY A 149 10.08 6.56 -10.73
CA GLY A 149 8.77 7.15 -10.93
C GLY A 149 8.56 8.48 -10.23
N ALA A 150 7.51 8.62 -9.41
CA ALA A 150 7.22 9.86 -8.69
C ALA A 150 6.89 9.64 -7.21
N GLN A 151 7.46 10.50 -6.35
CA GLN A 151 7.11 10.63 -4.93
C GLN A 151 6.60 12.04 -4.67
N VAL A 152 5.44 12.16 -4.06
CA VAL A 152 4.81 13.44 -3.71
C VAL A 152 4.40 13.40 -2.23
N ALA A 153 5.13 14.13 -1.41
CA ALA A 153 4.86 14.28 0.02
C ALA A 153 5.72 15.41 0.60
N PRO A 154 5.40 15.98 1.77
CA PRO A 154 6.32 16.88 2.48
C PRO A 154 7.74 16.32 2.63
N PHE A 155 7.87 15.02 2.94
CA PHE A 155 9.17 14.35 3.10
C PHE A 155 9.27 13.15 2.16
N ASN A 156 10.24 13.15 1.24
CA ASN A 156 10.50 12.04 0.32
C ASN A 156 11.92 11.50 0.54
N PHE A 157 12.04 10.20 0.74
CA PHE A 157 13.30 9.50 0.96
C PHE A 157 13.46 8.34 -0.02
N ALA A 158 14.65 8.21 -0.61
CA ALA A 158 15.00 7.10 -1.49
C ALA A 158 16.46 6.68 -1.30
N GLY A 159 16.77 5.41 -1.47
CA GLY A 159 18.15 4.92 -1.53
C GLY A 159 18.85 5.41 -2.79
N LYS A 160 18.36 4.99 -3.95
CA LYS A 160 18.69 5.51 -5.27
C LYS A 160 17.42 5.95 -5.98
N GLY A 161 17.43 7.05 -6.69
CA GLY A 161 16.25 7.59 -7.35
C GLY A 161 16.41 7.79 -8.84
N LYS A 162 15.33 7.47 -9.59
CA LYS A 162 15.16 7.88 -10.98
C LYS A 162 13.75 8.39 -11.20
N GLY A 163 13.60 9.68 -11.46
CA GLY A 163 12.29 10.27 -11.70
C GLY A 163 12.06 11.60 -11.01
N VAL A 164 10.95 11.72 -10.26
CA VAL A 164 10.53 13.01 -9.69
C VAL A 164 10.25 12.89 -8.20
N GLN A 165 10.78 13.79 -7.39
CA GLN A 165 10.39 13.97 -6.00
C GLN A 165 9.88 15.40 -5.80
N ILE A 166 8.68 15.55 -5.26
CA ILE A 166 8.05 16.85 -4.95
C ILE A 166 7.71 16.89 -3.47
N GLY A 167 8.29 17.83 -2.74
CA GLY A 167 8.07 17.95 -1.31
C GLY A 167 8.66 19.19 -0.68
N LEU A 168 8.68 19.25 0.63
CA LEU A 168 9.46 20.24 1.38
C LEU A 168 10.92 19.79 1.48
N VAL A 169 11.10 18.51 1.82
CA VAL A 169 12.42 17.87 1.91
C VAL A 169 12.45 16.65 1.01
N ASN A 170 13.37 16.62 0.06
CA ASN A 170 13.65 15.47 -0.76
C ASN A 170 15.08 14.98 -0.45
N TYR A 171 15.21 13.69 -0.15
CA TYR A 171 16.48 13.08 0.23
C TYR A 171 16.73 11.80 -0.56
N TYR A 172 17.95 11.63 -1.03
CA TYR A 172 18.44 10.35 -1.54
C TYR A 172 19.80 10.00 -0.93
N LYS A 173 20.02 8.71 -0.71
CA LYS A 173 21.21 8.23 -0.02
C LYS A 173 22.42 8.07 -0.96
N ASN A 174 22.23 7.53 -2.15
CA ASN A 174 23.35 7.15 -3.05
C ASN A 174 23.41 8.00 -4.33
N SER A 175 22.36 7.94 -5.16
CA SER A 175 22.31 8.68 -6.42
C SER A 175 20.88 9.04 -6.81
N PHE A 176 20.70 10.12 -7.55
CA PHE A 176 19.42 10.51 -8.10
C PHE A 176 19.58 10.98 -9.55
N ASP A 177 18.77 10.40 -10.45
CA ASP A 177 18.67 10.79 -11.84
C ASP A 177 17.25 11.30 -12.11
N GLY A 178 17.09 12.62 -12.21
CA GLY A 178 15.78 13.21 -12.42
C GLY A 178 15.61 14.59 -11.79
N PHE A 179 14.37 14.89 -11.39
CA PHE A 179 13.98 16.20 -10.91
C PHE A 179 13.51 16.16 -9.45
N GLN A 180 14.05 17.05 -8.62
CA GLN A 180 13.61 17.27 -7.25
C GLN A 180 13.10 18.70 -7.10
N LEU A 181 11.87 18.86 -6.63
CA LEU A 181 11.27 20.15 -6.29
C LEU A 181 10.99 20.19 -4.79
N GLY A 182 11.70 21.02 -4.06
CA GLY A 182 11.54 21.16 -2.61
C GLY A 182 12.31 22.34 -2.04
N LEU A 183 11.98 22.71 -0.80
CA LEU A 183 12.75 23.72 -0.07
C LEU A 183 14.17 23.22 0.22
N VAL A 184 14.29 21.92 0.53
CA VAL A 184 15.57 21.26 0.77
C VAL A 184 15.66 20.02 -0.11
N ASN A 185 16.65 19.97 -0.99
CA ASN A 185 17.02 18.77 -1.73
C ASN A 185 18.43 18.37 -1.27
N ALA A 186 18.55 17.23 -0.59
CA ALA A 186 19.76 16.83 0.11
C ALA A 186 20.24 15.43 -0.26
N ASN A 187 21.56 15.23 -0.13
CA ASN A 187 22.20 13.92 -0.21
C ASN A 187 23.37 13.85 0.78
N PRO A 188 23.95 12.65 1.04
CA PRO A 188 25.07 12.49 1.96
C PRO A 188 26.35 13.21 1.55
N ASP A 189 26.55 13.46 0.24
CA ASP A 189 27.77 14.07 -0.30
C ASP A 189 27.75 15.61 -0.27
N THR A 190 26.86 16.18 0.54
CA THR A 190 26.89 17.59 1.01
C THR A 190 26.52 18.71 0.05
N LYS A 191 25.75 18.47 -0.95
CA LYS A 191 25.15 19.58 -1.71
C LYS A 191 23.69 19.77 -1.32
N VAL A 192 23.45 20.52 -0.24
CA VAL A 192 22.11 21.04 0.06
C VAL A 192 21.79 22.12 -0.98
N GLN A 193 20.89 21.85 -1.89
CA GLN A 193 20.31 22.87 -2.77
C GLN A 193 19.10 23.48 -2.07
N LEU A 194 19.27 24.66 -1.52
CA LEU A 194 18.19 25.45 -0.95
C LEU A 194 17.58 26.32 -2.04
N MET A 195 16.37 25.98 -2.51
CA MET A 195 15.61 26.87 -3.40
C MET A 195 14.76 27.81 -2.56
N LEU A 196 15.21 29.02 -2.38
CA LEU A 196 14.43 30.12 -1.78
C LEU A 196 13.67 30.84 -2.90
N PHE A 197 12.37 30.65 -2.99
CA PHE A 197 11.50 31.49 -3.81
C PHE A 197 11.15 32.74 -3.03
N GLY A 198 11.98 33.78 -3.17
CA GLY A 198 11.65 35.14 -2.73
C GLY A 198 10.82 35.84 -3.79
N GLY A 199 9.51 35.90 -3.60
CA GLY A 199 8.65 36.80 -4.38
C GLY A 199 8.92 38.24 -3.99
N ASN A 200 9.73 38.99 -4.75
CA ASN A 200 9.82 40.42 -4.59
C ASN A 200 8.65 41.07 -5.34
N ALA A 201 7.69 41.60 -4.57
CA ALA A 201 6.65 42.43 -5.13
C ALA A 201 7.34 43.72 -5.67
N THR A 202 7.69 43.72 -6.93
CA THR A 202 8.08 44.97 -7.63
C THR A 202 6.91 45.92 -7.57
N LYS A 203 7.05 46.98 -6.77
CA LYS A 203 6.22 48.16 -6.91
C LYS A 203 6.45 48.73 -8.30
N LEU A 204 5.42 48.60 -9.14
CA LEU A 204 5.32 49.41 -10.33
C LEU A 204 4.94 50.84 -9.89
N ASN A 205 5.85 51.77 -10.01
CA ASN A 205 5.56 53.21 -9.99
C ASN A 205 5.11 53.63 -11.39
#